data_6a0553e65664bab454a5a81778754848
#
_entry.id   6a0553e65664bab454a5a81778754848
#
_cell.length_a   1.000
_cell.length_b   1.000
_cell.length_c   1.000
_cell.angle_alpha   90.00
_cell.angle_beta   90.00
_cell.angle_gamma   90.00
#
_symmetry.space_group_name_H-M   'P 1'
#
loop_
_entity.id
_entity.type
_entity.pdbx_description
1 polymer ?
#
loop_
_entity_poly.entity_id
_entity_poly.type
_entity_poly.pdbx_seq_one_letter_code
_entity_poly.pdbx_strand_id
1 'polypeptide(L)'
;MYPRSFADADGDGIGDLPGITRRLPALRTLGVDAVWLSPFQTSPQRDAGYDVADYRDVDPLFGTLADFDVMLETAHGLGLRVIIDLVPNHTSSDHAWFQEALAAGPGSPERERYLFRDGKGPDGSLPPNNWESIFGGAAWSRVTEPDGTPGQWYLHLFDSSQPDLNWNNPWVWEQFRGILRFWLDRGVDGFRVDVAHGMVKEDGLPDYTPPEHQGSMGGGGVALEPEIGADASIEPSTPPYWAQDGVHAIYRDWHKLLEEYEGDRVLCGEAWVEPLEKLALWVRPDEMQQTFNFGYLETPWDAAALRHVIDRSIEVFGSVGAPSTWVLSNHDVVRHATRLALTTENLQGHGLGPKSTGIPDTAFALHRARAATALMLALPGSAYLYQGEELGLPEVIDLPDSARQDPTWFRTNGERYGRDGCRVPIPWESAAPSYGFGPSDSSWLPQPSSWASYARDVQEGVPGSTLSMYEEALAARSANDLAFGELEWLSLGTDVIAFRNGNVTVVTNLGETLIPLPEGEVLLVSGALDHNAIPQDVTVWLTAA
;
A
#
# COMPACT_ATOMS: atom_id res chain seq x y z
N MET A 1 2.32 3.30 -7.68
CA MET A 1 3.63 3.27 -8.41
C MET A 1 4.73 3.62 -7.43
N TYR A 2 5.83 2.86 -7.45
CA TYR A 2 7.02 3.08 -6.62
C TYR A 2 8.13 3.67 -7.52
N PRO A 3 8.36 4.99 -7.51
CA PRO A 3 9.18 5.69 -8.49
C PRO A 3 10.56 5.07 -8.68
N ARG A 4 11.28 4.79 -7.59
CA ARG A 4 12.63 4.20 -7.60
C ARG A 4 12.78 2.94 -8.45
N SER A 5 11.68 2.19 -8.66
CA SER A 5 11.69 0.87 -9.30
C SER A 5 10.83 0.81 -10.56
N PHE A 6 10.34 1.95 -11.04
CA PHE A 6 9.44 1.95 -12.19
C PHE A 6 10.18 2.11 -13.52
N ALA A 7 10.90 3.20 -13.72
CA ALA A 7 11.73 3.43 -14.89
C ALA A 7 12.78 4.51 -14.61
N ASP A 8 13.99 4.28 -15.05
CA ASP A 8 15.16 5.14 -14.93
C ASP A 8 15.46 5.79 -16.30
N ALA A 9 15.56 7.11 -16.35
CA ALA A 9 15.81 7.84 -17.58
C ALA A 9 17.27 8.23 -17.76
N ASP A 10 18.02 8.46 -16.70
CA ASP A 10 19.39 8.97 -16.74
C ASP A 10 20.47 7.89 -16.57
N GLY A 11 20.10 6.69 -16.12
CA GLY A 11 20.95 5.51 -16.08
C GLY A 11 21.76 5.35 -14.80
N ASP A 12 21.38 6.02 -13.74
CA ASP A 12 22.02 5.88 -12.44
C ASP A 12 21.61 4.62 -11.67
N GLY A 13 20.55 3.94 -12.12
CA GLY A 13 20.01 2.72 -11.55
C GLY A 13 18.84 2.95 -10.60
N ILE A 14 18.35 4.17 -10.52
CA ILE A 14 17.18 4.57 -9.71
C ILE A 14 16.12 5.16 -10.65
N GLY A 15 14.88 4.69 -10.52
CA GLY A 15 13.77 5.24 -11.32
C GLY A 15 13.49 6.69 -10.98
N ASP A 16 13.08 7.47 -11.98
CA ASP A 16 12.91 8.91 -11.90
C ASP A 16 11.63 9.41 -12.60
N LEU A 17 11.26 10.68 -12.41
CA LEU A 17 10.07 11.29 -13.02
C LEU A 17 10.14 11.33 -14.56
N PRO A 18 11.27 11.64 -15.20
CA PRO A 18 11.41 11.52 -16.65
C PRO A 18 11.20 10.10 -17.18
N GLY A 19 11.68 9.07 -16.45
CA GLY A 19 11.45 7.65 -16.76
C GLY A 19 9.98 7.30 -16.65
N ILE A 20 9.32 7.71 -15.58
CA ILE A 20 7.86 7.55 -15.41
C ILE A 20 7.14 8.19 -16.59
N THR A 21 7.46 9.43 -16.93
CA THR A 21 6.81 10.18 -18.02
C THR A 21 6.86 9.42 -19.35
N ARG A 22 8.01 8.81 -19.67
CA ARG A 22 8.18 7.99 -20.90
C ARG A 22 7.29 6.75 -20.90
N ARG A 23 6.97 6.17 -19.74
CA ARG A 23 6.22 4.90 -19.60
C ARG A 23 4.72 5.10 -19.30
N LEU A 24 4.24 6.34 -19.06
CA LEU A 24 2.80 6.63 -18.87
C LEU A 24 1.89 6.09 -19.99
N PRO A 25 2.27 6.15 -21.29
CA PRO A 25 1.43 5.57 -22.35
C PRO A 25 1.14 4.08 -22.16
N ALA A 26 2.09 3.31 -21.59
CA ALA A 26 1.87 1.89 -21.31
C ALA A 26 0.81 1.66 -20.21
N LEU A 27 0.72 2.56 -19.23
CA LEU A 27 -0.33 2.52 -18.19
C LEU A 27 -1.71 2.88 -18.77
N ARG A 28 -1.75 3.84 -19.68
CA ARG A 28 -3.00 4.15 -20.40
C ARG A 28 -3.46 2.97 -21.25
N THR A 29 -2.56 2.28 -21.90
CA THR A 29 -2.86 1.05 -22.68
C THR A 29 -3.34 -0.07 -21.76
N LEU A 30 -2.75 -0.22 -20.57
CA LEU A 30 -3.20 -1.17 -19.56
C LEU A 30 -4.66 -0.95 -19.15
N GLY A 31 -5.15 0.30 -19.20
CA GLY A 31 -6.55 0.63 -18.93
C GLY A 31 -6.83 1.14 -17.51
N VAL A 32 -5.81 1.62 -16.78
CA VAL A 32 -5.99 2.26 -15.48
C VAL A 32 -6.49 3.70 -15.64
N ASP A 33 -7.20 4.21 -14.62
CA ASP A 33 -7.78 5.56 -14.60
C ASP A 33 -6.86 6.57 -13.90
N ALA A 34 -6.05 6.10 -12.96
CA ALA A 34 -5.17 6.93 -12.15
C ALA A 34 -3.85 6.25 -11.84
N VAL A 35 -2.85 7.05 -11.53
CA VAL A 35 -1.57 6.60 -10.98
C VAL A 35 -1.36 7.21 -9.60
N TRP A 36 -0.99 6.39 -8.63
CA TRP A 36 -0.52 6.83 -7.33
C TRP A 36 1.00 6.69 -7.29
N LEU A 37 1.70 7.79 -6.99
CA LEU A 37 3.15 7.81 -6.78
C LEU A 37 3.45 7.75 -5.28
N SER A 38 4.23 6.74 -4.85
CA SER A 38 4.82 6.76 -3.50
C SER A 38 5.82 7.92 -3.38
N PRO A 39 6.30 8.27 -2.17
CA PRO A 39 7.01 9.54 -1.96
C PRO A 39 8.17 9.76 -2.92
N PHE A 40 8.17 10.95 -3.51
CA PHE A 40 9.22 11.47 -4.39
C PHE A 40 9.72 12.83 -3.92
N GLN A 41 9.17 13.34 -2.83
CA GLN A 41 9.57 14.58 -2.18
C GLN A 41 10.98 14.45 -1.61
N THR A 42 11.65 15.58 -1.36
CA THR A 42 13.00 15.61 -0.81
C THR A 42 13.13 14.79 0.47
N SER A 43 14.06 13.84 0.47
CA SER A 43 14.24 12.87 1.54
C SER A 43 15.70 12.40 1.60
N PRO A 44 16.27 12.13 2.77
CA PRO A 44 17.55 11.44 2.88
C PRO A 44 17.46 9.94 2.53
N GLN A 45 16.28 9.45 2.16
CA GLN A 45 16.02 8.09 1.66
C GLN A 45 16.34 6.96 2.66
N ARG A 46 16.28 7.23 3.96
CA ARG A 46 16.52 6.21 5.01
C ARG A 46 15.38 5.19 5.07
N ASP A 47 14.16 5.62 4.70
CA ASP A 47 12.99 4.77 4.50
C ASP A 47 12.39 5.02 3.11
N ALA A 48 13.26 5.04 2.10
CA ALA A 48 12.89 5.08 0.69
C ALA A 48 11.88 6.18 0.31
N GLY A 49 12.00 7.37 0.93
CA GLY A 49 11.17 8.55 0.68
C GLY A 49 10.11 8.81 1.75
N TYR A 50 9.76 7.84 2.58
CA TYR A 50 8.80 8.04 3.69
C TYR A 50 9.37 8.87 4.85
N ASP A 51 10.65 9.18 4.85
CA ASP A 51 11.32 10.14 5.72
C ASP A 51 11.46 11.51 5.00
N VAL A 52 10.36 12.24 4.86
CA VAL A 52 10.27 13.49 4.10
C VAL A 52 11.03 14.63 4.80
N ALA A 53 11.96 15.28 4.09
CA ALA A 53 12.72 16.43 4.56
C ALA A 53 12.22 17.77 4.02
N ASP A 54 11.53 17.79 2.88
CA ASP A 54 10.78 18.94 2.36
C ASP A 54 9.57 18.43 1.56
N TYR A 55 8.36 18.80 1.99
CA TYR A 55 7.10 18.39 1.36
C TYR A 55 6.77 19.13 0.05
N ARG A 56 7.47 20.23 -0.25
CA ARG A 56 7.15 21.13 -1.36
C ARG A 56 8.18 21.13 -2.48
N ASP A 57 9.10 20.18 -2.45
CA ASP A 57 10.10 20.00 -3.50
C ASP A 57 10.22 18.51 -3.89
N VAL A 58 10.82 18.28 -5.05
CA VAL A 58 11.16 16.96 -5.55
C VAL A 58 12.58 16.62 -5.11
N ASP A 59 12.80 15.38 -4.66
CA ASP A 59 14.14 14.90 -4.37
C ASP A 59 14.98 14.91 -5.66
N PRO A 60 16.19 15.49 -5.64
CA PRO A 60 17.08 15.47 -6.81
C PRO A 60 17.34 14.09 -7.40
N LEU A 61 17.15 13.05 -6.62
CA LEU A 61 17.23 11.65 -7.07
C LEU A 61 16.14 11.30 -8.09
N PHE A 62 14.99 11.96 -8.03
CA PHE A 62 13.85 11.70 -8.91
C PHE A 62 13.65 12.78 -9.98
N GLY A 63 14.42 13.87 -9.92
CA GLY A 63 14.32 14.98 -10.85
C GLY A 63 14.03 16.32 -10.17
N THR A 64 13.21 17.13 -10.79
CA THR A 64 12.87 18.50 -10.35
C THR A 64 11.35 18.71 -10.34
N LEU A 65 10.90 19.82 -9.73
CA LEU A 65 9.50 20.26 -9.83
C LEU A 65 9.05 20.44 -11.30
N ALA A 66 9.95 20.88 -12.19
CA ALA A 66 9.64 20.99 -13.61
C ALA A 66 9.41 19.62 -14.27
N ASP A 67 10.18 18.61 -13.89
CA ASP A 67 9.97 17.23 -14.37
C ASP A 67 8.65 16.67 -13.86
N PHE A 68 8.27 17.01 -12.62
CA PHE A 68 6.96 16.66 -12.07
C PHE A 68 5.82 17.34 -12.86
N ASP A 69 5.94 18.63 -13.17
CA ASP A 69 4.94 19.35 -13.96
C ASP A 69 4.76 18.73 -15.35
N VAL A 70 5.87 18.34 -16.02
CA VAL A 70 5.82 17.62 -17.31
C VAL A 70 5.16 16.25 -17.19
N MET A 71 5.47 15.49 -16.14
CA MET A 71 4.86 14.18 -15.86
C MET A 71 3.36 14.33 -15.65
N LEU A 72 2.93 15.30 -14.84
CA LEU A 72 1.52 15.58 -14.54
C LEU A 72 0.74 15.99 -15.80
N GLU A 73 1.29 16.92 -16.60
CA GLU A 73 0.69 17.34 -17.87
C GLU A 73 0.56 16.16 -18.85
N THR A 74 1.58 15.31 -18.92
CA THR A 74 1.57 14.11 -19.78
C THR A 74 0.50 13.12 -19.31
N ALA A 75 0.40 12.87 -18.01
CA ALA A 75 -0.63 11.99 -17.43
C ALA A 75 -2.03 12.50 -17.77
N HIS A 76 -2.30 13.79 -17.51
CA HIS A 76 -3.59 14.41 -17.83
C HIS A 76 -3.89 14.40 -19.33
N GLY A 77 -2.88 14.63 -20.19
CA GLY A 77 -3.02 14.53 -21.65
C GLY A 77 -3.39 13.12 -22.13
N LEU A 78 -3.06 12.09 -21.37
CA LEU A 78 -3.46 10.70 -21.58
C LEU A 78 -4.79 10.34 -20.91
N GLY A 79 -5.40 11.26 -20.15
CA GLY A 79 -6.62 11.02 -19.37
C GLY A 79 -6.38 10.23 -18.09
N LEU A 80 -5.15 10.22 -17.58
CA LEU A 80 -4.80 9.60 -16.29
C LEU A 80 -4.84 10.66 -15.18
N ARG A 81 -5.42 10.32 -14.04
CA ARG A 81 -5.36 11.11 -12.81
C ARG A 81 -4.06 10.82 -12.06
N VAL A 82 -3.57 11.80 -11.29
CA VAL A 82 -2.35 11.65 -10.50
C VAL A 82 -2.64 11.87 -9.02
N ILE A 83 -2.40 10.83 -8.23
CA ILE A 83 -2.46 10.82 -6.78
C ILE A 83 -1.03 10.78 -6.26
N ILE A 84 -0.68 11.62 -5.31
CA ILE A 84 0.65 11.61 -4.68
C ILE A 84 0.56 11.16 -3.23
N ASP A 85 1.68 10.63 -2.72
CA ASP A 85 1.76 10.26 -1.32
C ASP A 85 1.91 11.50 -0.43
N LEU A 86 1.24 11.49 0.72
CA LEU A 86 1.36 12.46 1.79
C LEU A 86 1.71 11.72 3.07
N VAL A 87 2.83 12.05 3.70
CA VAL A 87 3.33 11.42 4.93
C VAL A 87 3.12 12.36 6.11
N PRO A 88 1.95 12.37 6.77
CA PRO A 88 1.64 13.38 7.78
C PRO A 88 1.94 12.96 9.22
N ASN A 89 2.21 11.68 9.50
CA ASN A 89 2.47 11.22 10.85
C ASN A 89 3.80 11.73 11.40
N HIS A 90 4.84 11.79 10.57
CA HIS A 90 6.20 12.11 10.94
C HIS A 90 6.92 12.88 9.83
N THR A 91 8.08 13.42 10.13
CA THR A 91 9.01 13.97 9.13
C THR A 91 10.33 13.22 9.19
N SER A 92 11.24 13.51 8.24
CA SER A 92 12.65 13.16 8.44
C SER A 92 13.23 13.92 9.65
N SER A 93 14.18 13.31 10.34
CA SER A 93 15.03 14.03 11.30
C SER A 93 15.84 15.16 10.66
N ASP A 94 16.05 15.11 9.33
CA ASP A 94 16.75 16.15 8.57
C ASP A 94 15.83 17.30 8.15
N HIS A 95 14.51 17.18 8.38
CA HIS A 95 13.55 18.24 8.10
C HIS A 95 13.88 19.50 8.92
N ALA A 96 13.79 20.67 8.28
CA ALA A 96 14.09 21.96 8.93
C ALA A 96 13.31 22.16 10.24
N TRP A 97 12.04 21.71 10.29
CA TRP A 97 11.21 21.83 11.49
C TRP A 97 11.77 21.04 12.68
N PHE A 98 12.32 19.85 12.45
CA PHE A 98 12.90 19.07 13.53
C PHE A 98 14.25 19.64 13.98
N GLN A 99 15.07 20.11 13.05
CA GLN A 99 16.34 20.79 13.36
C GLN A 99 16.11 22.09 14.18
N GLU A 100 15.08 22.86 13.83
CA GLU A 100 14.65 24.02 14.62
C GLU A 100 14.19 23.60 16.02
N ALA A 101 13.41 22.53 16.12
CA ALA A 101 12.94 21.98 17.41
C ALA A 101 14.11 21.55 18.31
N LEU A 102 15.13 20.92 17.75
CA LEU A 102 16.35 20.55 18.49
C LEU A 102 17.12 21.79 18.95
N ALA A 103 17.30 22.77 18.09
CA ALA A 103 18.06 24.00 18.38
C ALA A 103 17.37 24.90 19.42
N ALA A 104 16.04 24.97 19.40
CA ALA A 104 15.28 25.85 20.29
C ALA A 104 15.13 25.29 21.71
N GLY A 105 15.19 23.98 21.88
CA GLY A 105 15.15 23.31 23.19
C GLY A 105 13.76 23.23 23.86
N PRO A 106 13.69 22.65 25.05
CA PRO A 106 12.45 22.39 25.77
C PRO A 106 11.63 23.65 26.03
N GLY A 107 10.28 23.54 25.87
CA GLY A 107 9.33 24.62 26.12
C GLY A 107 9.25 25.68 25.01
N SER A 108 9.98 25.51 23.90
CA SER A 108 9.86 26.40 22.75
C SER A 108 8.68 26.00 21.84
N PRO A 109 8.10 26.95 21.10
CA PRO A 109 7.07 26.65 20.09
C PRO A 109 7.54 25.67 19.02
N GLU A 110 8.81 25.68 18.66
CA GLU A 110 9.43 24.78 17.70
C GLU A 110 9.47 23.34 18.24
N ARG A 111 9.82 23.15 19.52
CA ARG A 111 9.84 21.85 20.19
C ARG A 111 8.44 21.24 20.27
N GLU A 112 7.41 22.05 20.48
CA GLU A 112 6.01 21.62 20.55
C GLU A 112 5.41 21.15 19.20
N ARG A 113 6.13 21.29 18.10
CA ARG A 113 5.72 20.75 16.79
C ARG A 113 5.81 19.21 16.73
N TYR A 114 6.61 18.62 17.61
CA TYR A 114 6.85 17.19 17.71
C TYR A 114 6.49 16.65 19.10
N LEU A 115 6.37 15.33 19.19
CA LEU A 115 6.07 14.67 20.45
C LEU A 115 7.35 14.47 21.27
N PHE A 116 7.73 15.49 22.04
CA PHE A 116 8.80 15.41 23.03
C PHE A 116 8.24 15.24 24.44
N ARG A 117 8.90 14.40 25.26
CA ARG A 117 8.53 14.19 26.67
C ARG A 117 9.78 14.04 27.53
N ASP A 118 9.64 14.39 28.79
CA ASP A 118 10.68 14.10 29.79
C ASP A 118 10.71 12.60 30.05
N GLY A 119 11.93 12.05 30.25
CA GLY A 119 12.09 10.66 30.58
C GLY A 119 11.66 10.33 32.02
N LYS A 120 11.40 9.06 32.28
CA LYS A 120 11.13 8.50 33.61
C LYS A 120 12.44 8.25 34.38
N GLY A 121 12.32 8.05 35.71
CA GLY A 121 13.44 7.79 36.61
C GLY A 121 14.11 9.08 37.14
N PRO A 122 15.05 8.94 38.11
CA PRO A 122 15.63 10.09 38.82
C PRO A 122 16.40 11.07 37.94
N ASP A 123 16.97 10.57 36.83
CA ASP A 123 17.80 11.30 35.88
C ASP A 123 17.19 11.37 34.47
N GLY A 124 15.91 10.99 34.33
CA GLY A 124 15.22 10.94 33.05
C GLY A 124 15.81 9.93 32.06
N SER A 125 16.55 8.92 32.52
CA SER A 125 17.25 7.95 31.67
C SER A 125 16.34 6.87 31.07
N LEU A 126 15.11 6.74 31.55
CA LEU A 126 14.13 5.80 31.01
C LEU A 126 13.18 6.52 30.06
N PRO A 127 12.70 5.86 28.98
CA PRO A 127 11.75 6.45 28.07
C PRO A 127 10.41 6.81 28.75
N PRO A 128 9.61 7.71 28.14
CA PRO A 128 8.33 8.14 28.68
C PRO A 128 7.29 7.02 28.85
N ASN A 129 7.33 6.01 28.00
CA ASN A 129 6.49 4.80 28.07
C ASN A 129 7.21 3.60 27.41
N ASN A 130 6.52 2.48 27.35
CA ASN A 130 7.07 1.21 26.86
C ASN A 130 6.80 0.94 25.37
N TRP A 131 6.41 1.95 24.59
CA TRP A 131 6.08 1.71 23.18
C TRP A 131 7.28 1.25 22.37
N GLU A 132 6.99 0.36 21.43
CA GLU A 132 7.98 -0.16 20.50
C GLU A 132 7.76 0.41 19.10
N SER A 133 8.86 0.58 18.38
CA SER A 133 8.85 0.97 16.97
C SER A 133 8.33 -0.18 16.09
N ILE A 134 7.59 0.17 15.06
CA ILE A 134 7.09 -0.77 14.04
C ILE A 134 8.25 -1.54 13.38
N PHE A 135 9.40 -0.88 13.19
CA PHE A 135 10.60 -1.52 12.65
C PHE A 135 11.43 -2.27 13.70
N GLY A 136 10.98 -2.29 14.94
CA GLY A 136 11.65 -2.98 16.07
C GLY A 136 12.42 -2.05 16.98
N GLY A 137 12.57 -2.46 18.24
CA GLY A 137 13.20 -1.68 19.31
C GLY A 137 12.31 -0.59 19.88
N ALA A 138 12.86 0.25 20.78
CA ALA A 138 12.08 1.31 21.44
C ALA A 138 11.60 2.38 20.46
N ALA A 139 10.38 2.92 20.70
CA ALA A 139 9.80 4.01 19.93
C ALA A 139 10.25 5.41 20.41
N TRP A 140 11.17 5.49 21.34
CA TRP A 140 11.65 6.74 21.92
C TRP A 140 13.16 6.84 21.82
N SER A 141 13.66 8.01 21.40
CA SER A 141 15.08 8.35 21.40
C SER A 141 15.35 9.60 22.20
N ARG A 142 16.38 9.55 23.06
CA ARG A 142 16.77 10.69 23.88
C ARG A 142 17.67 11.63 23.08
N VAL A 143 17.37 12.92 23.09
CA VAL A 143 18.24 13.92 22.47
C VAL A 143 19.35 14.36 23.41
N THR A 144 20.41 14.91 22.83
CA THR A 144 21.39 15.73 23.55
C THR A 144 21.04 17.18 23.30
N GLU A 145 20.82 17.96 24.36
CA GLU A 145 20.48 19.38 24.24
C GLU A 145 21.70 20.19 23.75
N PRO A 146 21.50 21.42 23.22
CA PRO A 146 22.59 22.23 22.68
C PRO A 146 23.74 22.52 23.66
N ASP A 147 23.48 22.47 24.96
CA ASP A 147 24.48 22.63 26.01
C ASP A 147 25.28 21.33 26.34
N GLY A 148 24.97 20.22 25.63
CA GLY A 148 25.60 18.93 25.82
C GLY A 148 24.98 18.07 26.91
N THR A 149 23.91 18.51 27.58
CA THR A 149 23.22 17.72 28.61
C THR A 149 22.26 16.70 27.99
N PRO A 150 22.00 15.56 28.65
CA PRO A 150 20.92 14.66 28.24
C PRO A 150 19.56 15.36 28.32
N GLY A 151 18.85 15.42 27.18
CA GLY A 151 17.61 16.13 27.04
C GLY A 151 16.35 15.26 27.14
N GLN A 152 15.29 15.75 26.53
CA GLN A 152 14.02 15.05 26.39
C GLN A 152 14.11 13.87 25.43
N TRP A 153 13.06 13.06 25.40
CA TRP A 153 12.85 11.98 24.45
C TRP A 153 11.84 12.40 23.41
N TYR A 154 12.12 12.12 22.13
CA TYR A 154 11.14 12.27 21.06
C TYR A 154 10.57 10.92 20.65
N LEU A 155 9.29 10.92 20.30
CA LEU A 155 8.60 9.74 19.78
C LEU A 155 8.96 9.52 18.30
N HIS A 156 9.17 8.26 17.94
CA HIS A 156 9.25 7.80 16.55
C HIS A 156 8.62 6.41 16.46
N LEU A 157 7.38 6.33 16.01
CA LEU A 157 6.71 5.03 15.85
C LEU A 157 7.35 4.17 14.78
N PHE A 158 8.08 4.78 13.84
CA PHE A 158 8.87 4.12 12.81
C PHE A 158 10.38 4.21 13.12
N ASP A 159 11.20 4.55 12.14
CA ASP A 159 12.65 4.67 12.39
C ASP A 159 12.97 5.86 13.29
N SER A 160 14.09 5.76 14.00
CA SER A 160 14.58 6.87 14.85
C SER A 160 14.89 8.15 14.06
N SER A 161 15.02 8.06 12.75
CA SER A 161 15.13 9.19 11.84
C SER A 161 13.78 9.79 11.40
N GLN A 162 12.66 9.26 11.92
CA GLN A 162 11.29 9.67 11.57
C GLN A 162 10.52 10.18 12.81
N PRO A 163 10.86 11.37 13.37
CA PRO A 163 10.20 11.92 14.55
C PRO A 163 8.72 12.21 14.28
N ASP A 164 7.84 11.76 15.19
CA ASP A 164 6.40 11.94 15.12
C ASP A 164 5.98 13.38 15.39
N LEU A 165 5.13 13.93 14.52
CA LEU A 165 4.54 15.26 14.64
C LEU A 165 3.49 15.31 15.74
N ASN A 166 3.34 16.46 16.36
CA ASN A 166 2.33 16.73 17.37
C ASN A 166 1.07 17.35 16.74
N TRP A 167 0.11 16.52 16.36
CA TRP A 167 -1.14 16.97 15.75
C TRP A 167 -2.10 17.67 16.71
N ASN A 168 -1.79 17.74 18.00
CA ASN A 168 -2.49 18.64 18.94
C ASN A 168 -2.02 20.11 18.76
N ASN A 169 -0.97 20.36 17.99
CA ASN A 169 -0.45 21.69 17.72
C ASN A 169 -1.10 22.31 16.46
N PRO A 170 -1.84 23.42 16.57
CA PRO A 170 -2.49 24.07 15.43
C PRO A 170 -1.52 24.49 14.30
N TRP A 171 -0.26 24.73 14.63
CA TRP A 171 0.76 25.06 13.64
C TRP A 171 0.98 23.90 12.65
N VAL A 172 0.95 22.65 13.12
CA VAL A 172 1.08 21.46 12.26
C VAL A 172 -0.08 21.40 11.26
N TRP A 173 -1.31 21.64 11.70
CA TRP A 173 -2.49 21.72 10.83
C TRP A 173 -2.30 22.73 9.71
N GLU A 174 -1.86 23.94 10.05
CA GLU A 174 -1.68 25.01 9.07
C GLU A 174 -0.57 24.68 8.06
N GLN A 175 0.51 24.02 8.50
CA GLN A 175 1.56 23.59 7.57
C GLN A 175 1.02 22.58 6.57
N PHE A 176 0.26 21.58 7.02
CA PHE A 176 -0.30 20.58 6.12
C PHE A 176 -1.38 21.12 5.18
N ARG A 177 -2.20 22.08 5.62
CA ARG A 177 -3.08 22.82 4.71
C ARG A 177 -2.28 23.51 3.60
N GLY A 178 -1.17 24.15 3.95
CA GLY A 178 -0.28 24.78 2.98
C GLY A 178 0.41 23.79 2.03
N ILE A 179 0.72 22.57 2.50
CA ILE A 179 1.29 21.50 1.67
C ILE A 179 0.24 20.98 0.69
N LEU A 180 -0.97 20.72 1.16
CA LEU A 180 -2.08 20.27 0.29
C LEU A 180 -2.35 21.30 -0.80
N ARG A 181 -2.48 22.59 -0.46
CA ARG A 181 -2.67 23.66 -1.46
C ARG A 181 -1.55 23.72 -2.47
N PHE A 182 -0.30 23.61 -2.03
CA PHE A 182 0.86 23.65 -2.93
C PHE A 182 0.77 22.62 -4.07
N TRP A 183 0.34 21.40 -3.76
CA TRP A 183 0.21 20.33 -4.76
C TRP A 183 -1.11 20.43 -5.55
N LEU A 184 -2.20 20.83 -4.91
CA LEU A 184 -3.49 21.06 -5.58
C LEU A 184 -3.42 22.21 -6.58
N ASP A 185 -2.74 23.29 -6.23
CA ASP A 185 -2.49 24.44 -7.13
C ASP A 185 -1.65 24.05 -8.35
N ARG A 186 -0.81 23.00 -8.25
CA ARG A 186 -0.10 22.41 -9.38
C ARG A 186 -0.97 21.48 -10.24
N GLY A 187 -2.15 21.09 -9.76
CA GLY A 187 -3.09 20.25 -10.51
C GLY A 187 -3.12 18.77 -10.09
N VAL A 188 -2.50 18.39 -8.97
CA VAL A 188 -2.60 17.03 -8.43
C VAL A 188 -4.07 16.67 -8.15
N ASP A 189 -4.49 15.46 -8.53
CA ASP A 189 -5.88 15.02 -8.41
C ASP A 189 -6.23 14.48 -7.01
N GLY A 190 -5.24 14.19 -6.18
CA GLY A 190 -5.50 13.72 -4.82
C GLY A 190 -4.26 13.23 -4.08
N PHE A 191 -4.49 12.71 -2.89
CA PHE A 191 -3.43 12.25 -2.00
C PHE A 191 -3.75 10.85 -1.45
N ARG A 192 -2.73 10.01 -1.43
CA ARG A 192 -2.73 8.83 -0.56
C ARG A 192 -2.10 9.24 0.77
N VAL A 193 -2.84 9.08 1.85
CA VAL A 193 -2.42 9.49 3.18
C VAL A 193 -1.76 8.32 3.89
N ASP A 194 -0.46 8.44 4.09
CA ASP A 194 0.36 7.47 4.78
C ASP A 194 0.04 7.44 6.28
N VAL A 195 0.03 6.25 6.89
CA VAL A 195 -0.27 6.06 8.31
C VAL A 195 -1.49 6.88 8.78
N ALA A 196 -2.57 6.83 8.00
CA ALA A 196 -3.77 7.65 8.22
C ALA A 196 -4.44 7.44 9.58
N HIS A 197 -4.09 6.41 10.31
CA HIS A 197 -4.60 6.07 11.65
C HIS A 197 -3.66 6.50 12.78
N GLY A 198 -2.47 7.03 12.46
CA GLY A 198 -1.39 7.23 13.41
C GLY A 198 -1.19 8.65 13.94
N MET A 199 -1.75 9.68 13.31
CA MET A 199 -1.41 11.09 13.60
C MET A 199 -1.76 11.53 15.02
N VAL A 200 -2.85 11.06 15.59
CA VAL A 200 -3.28 11.40 16.95
C VAL A 200 -2.98 10.25 17.91
N LYS A 201 -2.40 10.57 19.05
CA LYS A 201 -2.08 9.63 20.12
C LYS A 201 -3.01 9.86 21.31
N GLU A 202 -3.24 8.80 22.10
CA GLU A 202 -4.03 8.90 23.34
C GLU A 202 -3.38 9.88 24.31
N ASP A 203 -4.21 10.69 24.97
CA ASP A 203 -3.76 11.67 25.94
C ASP A 203 -3.01 10.98 27.11
N GLY A 204 -1.89 11.59 27.51
CA GLY A 204 -1.03 11.05 28.56
C GLY A 204 -0.09 9.95 28.11
N LEU A 205 -0.19 9.45 26.89
CA LEU A 205 0.70 8.44 26.30
C LEU A 205 0.91 7.23 27.23
N PRO A 206 -0.16 6.48 27.57
CA PRO A 206 -0.10 5.39 28.55
C PRO A 206 0.80 4.25 28.07
N ASP A 207 1.35 3.48 29.02
CA ASP A 207 2.02 2.22 28.70
C ASP A 207 1.04 1.26 28.00
N TYR A 208 1.52 0.48 27.04
CA TYR A 208 0.72 -0.48 26.28
C TYR A 208 1.43 -1.83 26.16
N THR A 209 0.68 -2.90 26.30
CA THR A 209 1.16 -4.26 26.06
C THR A 209 0.34 -4.87 24.93
N PRO A 210 0.93 -5.10 23.75
CA PRO A 210 0.23 -5.73 22.64
C PRO A 210 -0.26 -7.14 23.00
N PRO A 211 -1.42 -7.58 22.48
CA PRO A 211 -1.81 -8.98 22.50
C PRO A 211 -0.78 -9.87 21.80
N GLU A 212 -0.67 -11.16 22.22
CA GLU A 212 0.38 -12.09 21.75
C GLU A 212 0.44 -12.32 20.22
N HIS A 213 -0.57 -11.91 19.45
CA HIS A 213 -0.67 -12.16 18.01
C HIS A 213 -0.87 -10.88 17.17
N GLN A 214 -0.52 -9.71 17.68
CA GLN A 214 -0.65 -8.46 16.92
C GLN A 214 0.53 -8.31 15.93
N GLY A 215 0.21 -8.10 14.63
CA GLY A 215 1.20 -7.83 13.58
C GLY A 215 1.93 -6.50 13.78
N SER A 216 3.10 -6.34 13.14
CA SER A 216 4.02 -5.21 13.36
C SER A 216 3.46 -3.84 12.88
N MET A 217 2.53 -3.80 11.92
CA MET A 217 1.99 -2.55 11.38
C MET A 217 0.71 -2.07 12.10
N GLY A 218 0.35 -2.69 13.22
CA GLY A 218 -0.85 -2.32 13.97
C GLY A 218 -2.15 -2.93 13.43
N GLY A 219 -2.12 -3.52 12.22
CA GLY A 219 -3.08 -4.53 11.82
C GLY A 219 -2.73 -5.79 12.58
N GLY A 220 -3.58 -6.25 13.48
CA GLY A 220 -3.56 -7.66 13.82
C GLY A 220 -3.70 -8.39 12.51
N GLY A 221 -2.91 -9.42 12.22
CA GLY A 221 -3.28 -10.35 11.20
C GLY A 221 -4.76 -10.65 11.46
N VAL A 222 -5.60 -10.55 10.41
CA VAL A 222 -7.04 -10.72 10.59
C VAL A 222 -7.22 -11.90 11.52
N ALA A 223 -7.57 -11.66 12.76
CA ALA A 223 -8.24 -12.69 13.51
C ALA A 223 -9.49 -12.95 12.67
N LEU A 224 -9.40 -13.93 11.78
CA LEU A 224 -10.57 -14.55 11.20
C LEU A 224 -11.50 -14.67 12.39
N GLU A 225 -12.64 -13.99 12.38
CA GLU A 225 -13.62 -13.89 13.44
C GLU A 225 -13.32 -14.82 14.62
N PRO A 226 -13.28 -14.39 15.86
CA PRO A 226 -12.82 -15.22 16.99
C PRO A 226 -13.31 -16.63 16.78
N GLU A 227 -12.41 -17.61 16.79
CA GLU A 227 -12.78 -19.04 16.61
C GLU A 227 -14.10 -19.25 17.32
N ILE A 228 -15.09 -19.89 16.67
CA ILE A 228 -16.41 -20.12 17.26
C ILE A 228 -16.18 -20.70 18.65
N GLY A 229 -16.21 -19.85 19.70
CA GLY A 229 -15.86 -20.21 21.07
C GLY A 229 -14.86 -19.28 21.77
N ALA A 230 -14.23 -18.32 21.11
CA ALA A 230 -13.47 -17.27 21.80
C ALA A 230 -14.43 -16.34 22.54
N ASP A 231 -14.06 -15.99 23.77
CA ASP A 231 -14.87 -15.16 24.65
C ASP A 231 -15.09 -13.77 24.01
N ALA A 232 -16.27 -13.54 23.44
CA ALA A 232 -16.69 -12.28 22.80
C ALA A 232 -16.67 -11.06 23.75
N SER A 233 -16.16 -11.21 24.96
CA SER A 233 -16.05 -10.14 25.98
C SER A 233 -14.72 -9.39 25.95
N ILE A 234 -13.73 -9.81 25.15
CA ILE A 234 -12.45 -9.10 25.01
C ILE A 234 -12.51 -8.29 23.71
N GLU A 235 -12.97 -7.04 23.80
CA GLU A 235 -12.73 -6.08 22.71
C GLU A 235 -11.21 -5.95 22.50
N PRO A 236 -10.71 -6.10 21.26
CA PRO A 236 -9.30 -5.87 20.98
C PRO A 236 -8.97 -4.43 21.40
N SER A 237 -8.09 -4.25 22.38
CA SER A 237 -7.70 -2.92 22.82
C SER A 237 -6.95 -2.22 21.69
N THR A 238 -7.55 -1.17 21.13
CA THR A 238 -6.87 -0.31 20.16
C THR A 238 -5.59 0.23 20.79
N PRO A 239 -4.42 0.10 20.14
CA PRO A 239 -3.19 0.69 20.64
C PRO A 239 -3.34 2.19 20.88
N PRO A 240 -2.79 2.75 21.96
CA PRO A 240 -2.96 4.17 22.31
C PRO A 240 -2.29 5.12 21.29
N TYR A 241 -1.52 4.59 20.39
CA TYR A 241 -0.85 5.33 19.30
C TYR A 241 -1.54 5.18 17.94
N TRP A 242 -2.62 4.37 17.83
CA TRP A 242 -3.38 4.16 16.60
C TRP A 242 -4.85 4.50 16.74
N ALA A 243 -5.46 4.92 15.66
CA ALA A 243 -6.91 5.03 15.47
C ALA A 243 -7.65 5.78 16.58
N GLN A 244 -7.05 6.85 17.09
CA GLN A 244 -7.71 7.76 18.04
C GLN A 244 -8.71 8.66 17.33
N ASP A 245 -9.86 8.93 17.92
CA ASP A 245 -10.97 9.68 17.31
C ASP A 245 -10.57 11.07 16.81
N GLY A 246 -9.52 11.67 17.37
CA GLY A 246 -9.01 12.97 16.96
C GLY A 246 -8.58 13.06 15.49
N VAL A 247 -8.23 11.94 14.85
CA VAL A 247 -7.81 11.94 13.42
C VAL A 247 -8.94 12.38 12.49
N HIS A 248 -10.20 12.06 12.83
CA HIS A 248 -11.37 12.39 12.02
C HIS A 248 -11.59 13.90 11.86
N ALA A 249 -11.18 14.70 12.85
CA ALA A 249 -11.23 16.16 12.72
C ALA A 249 -10.26 16.67 11.66
N ILE A 250 -9.09 16.04 11.52
CA ILE A 250 -8.07 16.37 10.51
C ILE A 250 -8.64 16.09 9.11
N TYR A 251 -9.25 14.92 8.91
CA TYR A 251 -9.79 14.54 7.60
C TYR A 251 -10.98 15.38 7.17
N ARG A 252 -11.84 15.78 8.09
CA ARG A 252 -12.93 16.74 7.80
C ARG A 252 -12.41 18.11 7.42
N ASP A 253 -11.30 18.52 7.98
CA ASP A 253 -10.63 19.77 7.62
C ASP A 253 -10.04 19.68 6.22
N TRP A 254 -9.35 18.58 5.90
CA TRP A 254 -8.78 18.37 4.58
C TRP A 254 -9.84 18.14 3.50
N HIS A 255 -10.91 17.44 3.81
CA HIS A 255 -12.06 17.29 2.91
C HIS A 255 -12.59 18.66 2.47
N LYS A 256 -12.85 19.56 3.41
CA LYS A 256 -13.29 20.93 3.11
C LYS A 256 -12.28 21.73 2.28
N LEU A 257 -10.99 21.50 2.49
CA LEU A 257 -9.95 22.14 1.68
C LEU A 257 -9.99 21.62 0.24
N LEU A 258 -10.18 20.32 0.04
CA LEU A 258 -10.28 19.75 -1.30
C LEU A 258 -11.52 20.26 -2.04
N GLU A 259 -12.64 20.50 -1.34
CA GLU A 259 -13.87 21.09 -1.90
C GLU A 259 -13.67 22.53 -2.43
N GLU A 260 -12.59 23.23 -2.04
CA GLU A 260 -12.25 24.55 -2.61
C GLU A 260 -11.77 24.46 -4.08
N TYR A 261 -11.44 23.25 -4.58
CA TYR A 261 -10.88 23.00 -5.91
C TYR A 261 -11.92 22.39 -6.85
N GLU A 262 -11.90 22.83 -8.11
CA GLU A 262 -12.76 22.26 -9.13
C GLU A 262 -12.35 20.83 -9.50
N GLY A 263 -13.34 20.01 -9.85
CA GLY A 263 -13.17 18.61 -10.22
C GLY A 263 -13.12 17.68 -9.00
N ASP A 264 -13.04 16.39 -9.28
CA ASP A 264 -13.01 15.36 -8.25
C ASP A 264 -11.61 15.26 -7.65
N ARG A 265 -11.44 15.73 -6.43
CA ARG A 265 -10.21 15.56 -5.64
C ARG A 265 -10.42 14.44 -4.63
N VAL A 266 -9.41 13.58 -4.43
CA VAL A 266 -9.56 12.40 -3.58
C VAL A 266 -8.51 12.33 -2.47
N LEU A 267 -8.94 11.82 -1.32
CA LEU A 267 -8.07 11.31 -0.26
C LEU A 267 -8.25 9.80 -0.20
N CYS A 268 -7.16 9.06 -0.22
CA CYS A 268 -7.15 7.61 -0.01
C CYS A 268 -6.32 7.30 1.23
N GLY A 269 -6.93 6.77 2.27
CA GLY A 269 -6.25 6.45 3.53
C GLY A 269 -5.52 5.12 3.49
N GLU A 270 -4.27 5.11 3.94
CA GLU A 270 -3.65 3.89 4.42
C GLU A 270 -3.92 3.77 5.91
N ALA A 271 -4.89 2.94 6.28
CA ALA A 271 -5.28 2.76 7.67
C ALA A 271 -5.40 1.27 8.01
N TRP A 272 -4.53 0.81 8.89
CA TRP A 272 -4.56 -0.51 9.47
C TRP A 272 -5.41 -0.47 10.74
N VAL A 273 -6.72 -0.59 10.59
CA VAL A 273 -7.70 -0.39 11.67
C VAL A 273 -8.71 -1.53 11.69
N GLU A 274 -8.88 -2.11 12.84
CA GLU A 274 -9.89 -3.11 13.14
C GLU A 274 -10.77 -2.64 14.34
N PRO A 275 -12.02 -3.08 14.39
CA PRO A 275 -12.74 -3.83 13.36
C PRO A 275 -13.08 -2.98 12.11
N LEU A 276 -13.57 -3.62 11.06
CA LEU A 276 -13.89 -2.97 9.78
C LEU A 276 -14.87 -1.79 9.93
N GLU A 277 -15.80 -1.87 10.88
CA GLU A 277 -16.73 -0.80 11.25
C GLU A 277 -16.00 0.47 11.72
N LYS A 278 -14.88 0.30 12.40
CA LYS A 278 -14.03 1.42 12.81
C LYS A 278 -13.30 2.01 11.61
N LEU A 279 -12.76 1.17 10.73
CA LEU A 279 -12.11 1.62 9.49
C LEU A 279 -13.07 2.40 8.59
N ALA A 280 -14.34 2.00 8.51
CA ALA A 280 -15.35 2.69 7.71
C ALA A 280 -15.57 4.16 8.12
N LEU A 281 -15.21 4.53 9.36
CA LEU A 281 -15.31 5.93 9.81
C LEU A 281 -14.38 6.87 9.02
N TRP A 282 -13.29 6.36 8.44
CA TRP A 282 -12.38 7.16 7.61
C TRP A 282 -12.99 7.61 6.28
N VAL A 283 -14.01 6.90 5.80
CA VAL A 283 -14.66 7.16 4.50
C VAL A 283 -16.10 7.64 4.64
N ARG A 284 -16.44 8.27 5.76
CA ARG A 284 -17.70 9.01 5.88
C ARG A 284 -17.76 10.14 4.84
N PRO A 285 -18.96 10.58 4.44
CA PRO A 285 -19.14 11.56 3.34
C PRO A 285 -18.39 12.88 3.53
N ASP A 286 -18.01 13.25 4.75
CA ASP A 286 -17.29 14.47 5.09
C ASP A 286 -15.79 14.24 5.42
N GLU A 287 -15.27 13.04 5.12
CA GLU A 287 -13.86 12.67 5.37
C GLU A 287 -13.14 12.24 4.08
N MET A 288 -12.53 11.05 4.03
CA MET A 288 -11.85 10.55 2.83
C MET A 288 -12.83 9.90 1.86
N GLN A 289 -12.45 9.82 0.60
CA GLN A 289 -13.21 9.13 -0.43
C GLN A 289 -12.90 7.63 -0.48
N GLN A 290 -11.70 7.24 -0.08
CA GLN A 290 -11.23 5.87 -0.15
C GLN A 290 -10.36 5.52 1.07
N THR A 291 -10.36 4.25 1.44
CA THR A 291 -9.36 3.63 2.33
C THR A 291 -9.09 2.21 1.85
N PHE A 292 -7.83 1.78 1.86
CA PHE A 292 -7.48 0.42 1.45
C PHE A 292 -8.15 -0.62 2.34
N ASN A 293 -8.70 -1.65 1.71
CA ASN A 293 -9.25 -2.81 2.40
C ASN A 293 -8.14 -3.86 2.62
N PHE A 294 -7.37 -3.68 3.68
CA PHE A 294 -6.30 -4.62 4.01
C PHE A 294 -6.83 -5.96 4.53
N GLY A 295 -8.05 -6.00 5.06
CA GLY A 295 -8.71 -7.25 5.41
C GLY A 295 -8.86 -8.18 4.19
N TYR A 296 -9.22 -7.63 3.02
CA TYR A 296 -9.23 -8.41 1.77
C TYR A 296 -7.82 -8.85 1.34
N LEU A 297 -6.82 -7.94 1.42
CA LEU A 297 -5.44 -8.24 1.08
C LEU A 297 -4.87 -9.40 1.89
N GLU A 298 -5.16 -9.44 3.19
CA GLU A 298 -4.64 -10.46 4.11
C GLU A 298 -5.44 -11.77 4.10
N THR A 299 -6.65 -11.76 3.52
CA THR A 299 -7.50 -12.96 3.47
C THR A 299 -6.82 -14.10 2.72
N PRO A 300 -6.75 -15.31 3.30
CA PRO A 300 -6.18 -16.45 2.63
C PRO A 300 -7.00 -16.85 1.39
N TRP A 301 -6.41 -17.62 0.48
CA TRP A 301 -7.07 -18.13 -0.70
C TRP A 301 -8.03 -19.29 -0.33
N ASP A 302 -9.12 -18.92 0.32
CA ASP A 302 -10.18 -19.79 0.82
C ASP A 302 -11.55 -19.21 0.45
N ALA A 303 -12.47 -20.05 -0.08
CA ALA A 303 -13.74 -19.56 -0.60
C ALA A 303 -14.66 -18.99 0.48
N ALA A 304 -14.69 -19.59 1.66
CA ALA A 304 -15.52 -19.11 2.75
C ALA A 304 -14.99 -17.80 3.33
N ALA A 305 -13.67 -17.72 3.53
CA ALA A 305 -13.01 -16.51 4.03
C ALA A 305 -13.15 -15.34 3.06
N LEU A 306 -12.89 -15.57 1.76
CA LEU A 306 -13.04 -14.53 0.72
C LEU A 306 -14.49 -14.07 0.61
N ARG A 307 -15.45 -14.99 0.61
CA ARG A 307 -16.87 -14.61 0.59
C ARG A 307 -17.23 -13.75 1.79
N HIS A 308 -16.81 -14.16 2.99
CA HIS A 308 -17.06 -13.43 4.22
C HIS A 308 -16.50 -12.00 4.16
N VAL A 309 -15.21 -11.83 3.83
CA VAL A 309 -14.59 -10.50 3.78
C VAL A 309 -15.21 -9.61 2.71
N ILE A 310 -15.60 -10.17 1.55
CA ILE A 310 -16.28 -9.40 0.49
C ILE A 310 -17.64 -8.92 0.98
N ASP A 311 -18.47 -9.81 1.53
CA ASP A 311 -19.80 -9.47 2.06
C ASP A 311 -19.70 -8.38 3.14
N ARG A 312 -18.84 -8.59 4.14
CA ARG A 312 -18.65 -7.63 5.23
C ARG A 312 -18.16 -6.28 4.73
N SER A 313 -17.23 -6.28 3.79
CA SER A 313 -16.69 -5.04 3.23
C SER A 313 -17.76 -4.23 2.50
N ILE A 314 -18.56 -4.88 1.65
CA ILE A 314 -19.65 -4.20 0.92
C ILE A 314 -20.70 -3.66 1.90
N GLU A 315 -21.09 -4.47 2.90
CA GLU A 315 -22.07 -4.06 3.92
C GLU A 315 -21.56 -2.86 4.74
N VAL A 316 -20.36 -2.97 5.29
CA VAL A 316 -19.84 -2.00 6.25
C VAL A 316 -19.49 -0.67 5.57
N PHE A 317 -18.76 -0.69 4.47
CA PHE A 317 -18.47 0.55 3.72
C PHE A 317 -19.75 1.13 3.11
N GLY A 318 -20.66 0.29 2.61
CA GLY A 318 -21.96 0.72 2.11
C GLY A 318 -22.83 1.41 3.19
N SER A 319 -22.69 1.02 4.46
CA SER A 319 -23.43 1.64 5.57
C SER A 319 -23.08 3.12 5.79
N VAL A 320 -21.90 3.55 5.37
CA VAL A 320 -21.45 4.96 5.38
C VAL A 320 -21.52 5.62 4.01
N GLY A 321 -22.02 4.91 2.98
CA GLY A 321 -22.16 5.42 1.62
C GLY A 321 -20.89 5.38 0.79
N ALA A 322 -19.86 4.68 1.21
CA ALA A 322 -18.58 4.56 0.52
C ALA A 322 -18.43 3.20 -0.20
N PRO A 323 -17.74 3.14 -1.34
CA PRO A 323 -17.33 1.88 -1.94
C PRO A 323 -16.13 1.26 -1.17
N SER A 324 -15.96 -0.06 -1.27
CA SER A 324 -14.72 -0.71 -0.86
C SER A 324 -13.58 -0.39 -1.83
N THR A 325 -12.34 -0.37 -1.34
CA THR A 325 -11.13 -0.18 -2.16
C THR A 325 -10.26 -1.43 -2.08
N TRP A 326 -10.35 -2.26 -3.12
CA TRP A 326 -9.72 -3.57 -3.19
C TRP A 326 -8.24 -3.48 -3.56
N VAL A 327 -7.43 -4.29 -2.93
CA VAL A 327 -5.98 -4.35 -3.18
C VAL A 327 -5.44 -5.75 -2.89
N LEU A 328 -4.51 -6.24 -3.72
CA LEU A 328 -3.83 -7.53 -3.51
C LEU A 328 -2.33 -7.39 -3.24
N SER A 329 -1.70 -6.31 -3.69
CA SER A 329 -0.28 -6.03 -3.46
C SER A 329 -0.01 -4.54 -3.36
N ASN A 330 1.08 -4.21 -2.67
CA ASN A 330 1.68 -2.89 -2.64
C ASN A 330 3.20 -3.01 -2.40
N HIS A 331 3.88 -1.92 -2.15
CA HIS A 331 5.33 -1.89 -1.92
C HIS A 331 5.74 -2.29 -0.49
N ASP A 332 4.80 -2.68 0.36
CA ASP A 332 5.02 -3.05 1.77
C ASP A 332 4.70 -4.52 2.09
N VAL A 333 4.14 -5.24 1.12
CA VAL A 333 3.78 -6.65 1.30
C VAL A 333 4.41 -7.53 0.23
N VAL A 334 4.63 -8.79 0.58
CA VAL A 334 5.05 -9.82 -0.39
C VAL A 334 4.07 -9.86 -1.56
N ARG A 335 4.58 -9.87 -2.79
CA ARG A 335 3.75 -9.87 -4.02
C ARG A 335 2.75 -11.01 -4.00
N HIS A 336 1.50 -10.74 -4.35
CA HIS A 336 0.42 -11.75 -4.29
C HIS A 336 0.69 -12.95 -5.19
N ALA A 337 1.47 -12.78 -6.29
CA ALA A 337 1.97 -13.88 -7.14
C ALA A 337 2.88 -14.87 -6.41
N THR A 338 3.26 -14.59 -5.17
CA THR A 338 3.95 -15.53 -4.27
C THR A 338 3.10 -15.75 -3.01
N ARG A 339 2.60 -14.68 -2.39
CA ARG A 339 1.94 -14.69 -1.08
C ARG A 339 0.73 -15.61 -1.01
N LEU A 340 -0.17 -15.57 -2.01
CA LEU A 340 -1.40 -16.39 -2.01
C LEU A 340 -1.18 -17.89 -2.09
N ALA A 341 0.02 -18.33 -2.38
CA ALA A 341 0.37 -19.75 -2.49
C ALA A 341 1.43 -20.20 -1.47
N LEU A 342 1.81 -19.33 -0.52
CA LEU A 342 2.69 -19.72 0.59
C LEU A 342 2.02 -20.83 1.42
N THR A 343 2.82 -21.81 1.85
CA THR A 343 2.37 -22.91 2.69
C THR A 343 2.78 -22.75 4.16
N THR A 344 3.52 -21.70 4.47
CA THR A 344 3.86 -21.26 5.83
C THR A 344 3.44 -19.81 6.01
N GLU A 345 2.97 -19.48 7.20
CA GLU A 345 2.63 -18.12 7.57
C GLU A 345 3.85 -17.19 7.41
N ASN A 346 3.62 -16.03 6.82
CA ASN A 346 4.58 -14.95 6.75
C ASN A 346 3.92 -13.67 7.25
N LEU A 347 4.29 -13.25 8.45
CA LEU A 347 3.73 -12.04 9.05
C LEU A 347 4.11 -10.81 8.22
N GLN A 348 3.20 -9.86 8.15
CA GLN A 348 3.42 -8.62 7.44
C GLN A 348 4.69 -7.89 7.94
N GLY A 349 5.45 -7.33 7.01
CA GLY A 349 6.72 -6.66 7.28
C GLY A 349 7.92 -7.60 7.52
N HIS A 350 7.70 -8.93 7.63
CA HIS A 350 8.82 -9.88 7.77
C HIS A 350 9.56 -10.11 6.45
N GLY A 351 8.83 -10.05 5.32
CA GLY A 351 9.40 -10.32 3.99
C GLY A 351 9.83 -11.77 3.81
N LEU A 352 10.32 -12.08 2.61
CA LEU A 352 10.84 -13.40 2.27
C LEU A 352 12.32 -13.32 1.90
N GLY A 353 13.05 -14.39 2.17
CA GLY A 353 14.46 -14.49 1.83
C GLY A 353 14.95 -15.93 1.71
N PRO A 354 16.26 -16.15 1.50
CA PRO A 354 16.83 -17.47 1.20
C PRO A 354 16.58 -18.54 2.24
N LYS A 355 16.26 -18.17 3.48
CA LYS A 355 15.97 -19.11 4.57
C LYS A 355 14.48 -19.32 4.81
N SER A 356 13.61 -18.60 4.08
CA SER A 356 12.17 -18.76 4.20
C SER A 356 11.71 -20.13 3.71
N THR A 357 10.71 -20.69 4.36
CA THR A 357 10.12 -21.99 4.02
C THR A 357 8.73 -21.81 3.42
N GLY A 358 8.19 -22.88 2.84
CA GLY A 358 6.83 -22.82 2.27
C GLY A 358 6.71 -22.01 0.98
N ILE A 359 7.84 -21.71 0.33
CA ILE A 359 7.86 -21.00 -0.96
C ILE A 359 7.21 -21.89 -2.04
N PRO A 360 6.19 -21.38 -2.75
CA PRO A 360 5.48 -22.15 -3.76
C PRO A 360 6.28 -22.30 -5.07
N ASP A 361 5.88 -23.26 -5.90
CA ASP A 361 6.23 -23.25 -7.31
C ASP A 361 5.69 -21.99 -7.99
N THR A 362 6.54 -21.31 -8.75
CA THR A 362 6.22 -19.99 -9.32
C THR A 362 5.09 -20.05 -10.34
N ALA A 363 5.01 -21.12 -11.17
CA ALA A 363 3.97 -21.25 -12.18
C ALA A 363 2.60 -21.50 -11.52
N PHE A 364 2.56 -22.37 -10.50
CA PHE A 364 1.37 -22.59 -9.69
C PHE A 364 0.91 -21.32 -8.99
N ALA A 365 1.84 -20.60 -8.36
CA ALA A 365 1.54 -19.35 -7.66
C ALA A 365 1.00 -18.27 -8.60
N LEU A 366 1.60 -18.12 -9.79
CA LEU A 366 1.12 -17.19 -10.82
C LEU A 366 -0.29 -17.56 -11.32
N HIS A 367 -0.57 -18.84 -11.49
CA HIS A 367 -1.90 -19.30 -11.91
C HIS A 367 -2.98 -18.85 -10.92
N ARG A 368 -2.74 -19.06 -9.62
CA ARG A 368 -3.61 -18.58 -8.53
C ARG A 368 -3.73 -17.06 -8.48
N ALA A 369 -2.62 -16.35 -8.61
CA ALA A 369 -2.60 -14.89 -8.60
C ALA A 369 -3.46 -14.28 -9.70
N ARG A 370 -3.40 -14.85 -10.91
CA ARG A 370 -4.26 -14.43 -12.03
C ARG A 370 -5.74 -14.62 -11.72
N ALA A 371 -6.10 -15.75 -11.11
CA ALA A 371 -7.47 -16.02 -10.67
C ALA A 371 -7.92 -15.01 -9.61
N ALA A 372 -7.06 -14.70 -8.64
CA ALA A 372 -7.35 -13.72 -7.59
C ALA A 372 -7.53 -12.30 -8.13
N THR A 373 -6.69 -11.88 -9.08
CA THR A 373 -6.82 -10.57 -9.74
C THR A 373 -8.12 -10.50 -10.55
N ALA A 374 -8.44 -11.53 -11.33
CA ALA A 374 -9.69 -11.56 -12.07
C ALA A 374 -10.92 -11.55 -11.15
N LEU A 375 -10.87 -12.21 -9.99
CA LEU A 375 -11.90 -12.13 -8.96
C LEU A 375 -12.01 -10.70 -8.42
N MET A 376 -10.91 -10.09 -8.00
CA MET A 376 -10.87 -8.75 -7.42
C MET A 376 -11.41 -7.68 -8.38
N LEU A 377 -10.97 -7.72 -9.64
CA LEU A 377 -11.40 -6.75 -10.65
C LEU A 377 -12.88 -6.88 -11.06
N ALA A 378 -13.53 -7.99 -10.72
CA ALA A 378 -14.96 -8.17 -10.92
C ALA A 378 -15.83 -7.58 -9.80
N LEU A 379 -15.24 -7.21 -8.65
CA LEU A 379 -15.96 -6.68 -7.50
C LEU A 379 -16.37 -5.20 -7.70
N PRO A 380 -17.51 -4.76 -7.13
CA PRO A 380 -17.86 -3.35 -7.11
C PRO A 380 -16.92 -2.54 -6.21
N GLY A 381 -16.74 -1.26 -6.52
CA GLY A 381 -15.84 -0.36 -5.81
C GLY A 381 -14.56 -0.06 -6.58
N SER A 382 -13.56 0.50 -5.90
CA SER A 382 -12.26 0.83 -6.47
C SER A 382 -11.29 -0.34 -6.39
N ALA A 383 -10.30 -0.39 -7.27
CA ALA A 383 -9.24 -1.39 -7.24
C ALA A 383 -7.88 -0.73 -7.47
N TYR A 384 -6.90 -1.11 -6.66
CA TYR A 384 -5.51 -0.66 -6.80
C TYR A 384 -4.63 -1.83 -7.24
N LEU A 385 -3.78 -1.57 -8.23
CA LEU A 385 -2.81 -2.51 -8.76
C LEU A 385 -1.40 -2.02 -8.43
N TYR A 386 -0.54 -2.94 -8.03
CA TYR A 386 0.87 -2.63 -7.80
C TYR A 386 1.68 -2.93 -9.05
N GLN A 387 2.62 -2.05 -9.41
CA GLN A 387 3.50 -2.23 -10.56
C GLN A 387 4.15 -3.61 -10.61
N GLY A 388 4.08 -4.25 -11.78
CA GLY A 388 4.59 -5.59 -12.02
C GLY A 388 3.60 -6.72 -11.73
N GLU A 389 2.42 -6.42 -11.15
CA GLU A 389 1.33 -7.40 -11.08
C GLU A 389 0.86 -7.80 -12.47
N GLU A 390 0.72 -6.83 -13.35
CA GLU A 390 0.31 -7.01 -14.75
C GLU A 390 1.29 -7.87 -15.54
N LEU A 391 2.53 -7.98 -15.06
CA LEU A 391 3.56 -8.85 -15.62
C LEU A 391 3.62 -10.22 -14.93
N GLY A 392 2.91 -10.39 -13.81
CA GLY A 392 2.94 -11.61 -13.01
C GLY A 392 4.24 -11.79 -12.21
N LEU A 393 4.91 -10.70 -11.84
CA LEU A 393 6.18 -10.77 -11.11
C LEU A 393 6.04 -11.45 -9.75
N PRO A 394 6.83 -12.48 -9.47
CA PRO A 394 6.91 -13.06 -8.14
C PRO A 394 7.74 -12.20 -7.19
N GLU A 395 7.70 -12.52 -5.90
CA GLU A 395 8.60 -11.96 -4.91
C GLU A 395 10.05 -12.37 -5.21
N VAL A 396 10.98 -11.44 -5.00
CA VAL A 396 12.43 -11.73 -5.12
C VAL A 396 12.96 -12.17 -3.77
N ILE A 397 13.18 -13.46 -3.61
CA ILE A 397 13.57 -14.08 -2.33
C ILE A 397 15.08 -14.26 -2.17
N ASP A 398 15.86 -14.23 -3.23
CA ASP A 398 17.28 -14.52 -3.27
C ASP A 398 18.16 -13.25 -3.32
N LEU A 399 17.61 -12.11 -2.89
CA LEU A 399 18.39 -10.88 -2.76
C LEU A 399 19.59 -11.08 -1.83
N PRO A 400 20.79 -10.70 -2.27
CA PRO A 400 21.98 -10.73 -1.41
C PRO A 400 21.80 -9.82 -0.19
N ASP A 401 22.29 -10.24 0.96
CA ASP A 401 22.23 -9.45 2.19
C ASP A 401 22.86 -8.05 2.02
N SER A 402 23.91 -7.96 1.20
CA SER A 402 24.62 -6.70 0.89
C SER A 402 23.82 -5.71 0.04
N ALA A 403 22.76 -6.17 -0.63
CA ALA A 403 21.88 -5.33 -1.46
C ALA A 403 20.67 -4.80 -0.69
N ARG A 404 20.40 -5.35 0.49
CA ARG A 404 19.21 -4.97 1.27
C ARG A 404 19.31 -3.57 1.81
N GLN A 405 18.18 -2.82 1.73
CA GLN A 405 18.09 -1.42 2.11
C GLN A 405 16.94 -1.14 3.10
N ASP A 406 16.03 -2.10 3.32
CA ASP A 406 14.90 -1.90 4.22
C ASP A 406 15.36 -1.67 5.68
N PRO A 407 14.88 -0.63 6.38
CA PRO A 407 15.18 -0.38 7.79
C PRO A 407 14.92 -1.59 8.70
N THR A 408 13.90 -2.38 8.41
CA THR A 408 13.57 -3.60 9.18
C THR A 408 14.72 -4.59 9.18
N TRP A 409 15.40 -4.79 8.06
CA TRP A 409 16.58 -5.66 7.97
C TRP A 409 17.67 -5.25 8.97
N PHE A 410 17.99 -3.96 9.00
CA PHE A 410 19.05 -3.45 9.87
C PHE A 410 18.64 -3.45 11.35
N ARG A 411 17.42 -3.02 11.67
CA ARG A 411 16.94 -2.93 13.06
C ARG A 411 16.73 -4.30 13.71
N THR A 412 16.45 -5.32 12.92
CA THR A 412 16.30 -6.71 13.40
C THR A 412 17.58 -7.54 13.26
N ASN A 413 18.71 -6.91 12.91
CA ASN A 413 19.99 -7.59 12.68
C ASN A 413 19.90 -8.78 11.71
N GLY A 414 19.07 -8.64 10.67
CA GLY A 414 18.88 -9.66 9.64
C GLY A 414 17.92 -10.80 10.00
N GLU A 415 17.17 -10.67 11.09
CA GLU A 415 16.13 -11.65 11.45
C GLU A 415 14.90 -11.56 10.55
N ARG A 416 14.56 -10.33 10.10
CA ARG A 416 13.46 -10.06 9.16
C ARG A 416 14.03 -9.51 7.87
N TYR A 417 13.56 -10.06 6.74
CA TYR A 417 14.06 -9.66 5.41
C TYR A 417 13.50 -8.33 4.93
N GLY A 418 12.38 -7.87 5.49
CA GLY A 418 11.74 -6.62 5.10
C GLY A 418 11.11 -6.65 3.71
N ARG A 419 10.98 -5.48 3.09
CA ARG A 419 10.15 -5.24 1.90
C ARG A 419 10.93 -5.20 0.57
N ASP A 420 12.25 -5.36 0.60
CA ASP A 420 13.09 -5.20 -0.60
C ASP A 420 12.68 -6.15 -1.74
N GLY A 421 12.21 -7.36 -1.42
CA GLY A 421 11.84 -8.36 -2.41
C GLY A 421 10.70 -7.94 -3.35
N CYS A 422 9.73 -7.17 -2.85
CA CYS A 422 8.64 -6.64 -3.67
C CYS A 422 9.01 -5.33 -4.39
N ARG A 423 10.13 -4.70 -4.04
CA ARG A 423 10.57 -3.38 -4.53
C ARG A 423 11.59 -3.42 -5.65
N VAL A 424 12.03 -4.59 -6.09
CA VAL A 424 12.98 -4.74 -7.19
C VAL A 424 12.45 -4.07 -8.47
N PRO A 425 13.30 -3.30 -9.21
CA PRO A 425 12.91 -2.61 -10.44
C PRO A 425 12.26 -3.52 -11.48
N ILE A 426 11.14 -3.06 -12.08
CA ILE A 426 10.35 -3.87 -13.01
C ILE A 426 10.99 -3.97 -14.40
N PRO A 427 10.79 -5.10 -15.13
CA PRO A 427 11.36 -5.30 -16.46
C PRO A 427 10.40 -4.79 -17.56
N TRP A 428 10.94 -4.02 -18.50
CA TRP A 428 10.24 -3.48 -19.66
C TRP A 428 10.60 -4.20 -20.96
N GLU A 429 11.90 -4.46 -21.17
CA GLU A 429 12.46 -4.94 -22.42
C GLU A 429 13.45 -6.07 -22.15
N SER A 430 13.12 -7.29 -22.52
CA SER A 430 13.80 -8.54 -22.14
C SER A 430 15.28 -8.60 -22.50
N ALA A 431 15.69 -7.96 -23.60
CA ALA A 431 17.06 -7.98 -24.13
C ALA A 431 17.85 -6.69 -23.85
N ALA A 432 17.24 -5.68 -23.24
CA ALA A 432 17.90 -4.42 -22.93
C ALA A 432 18.68 -4.46 -21.60
N PRO A 433 19.62 -3.52 -21.38
CA PRO A 433 20.27 -3.34 -20.08
C PRO A 433 19.23 -3.22 -18.96
N SER A 434 19.51 -3.75 -17.77
CA SER A 434 18.57 -3.81 -16.64
C SER A 434 17.12 -4.15 -17.04
N TYR A 435 16.96 -4.99 -18.04
CA TYR A 435 15.68 -5.36 -18.68
C TYR A 435 14.82 -4.14 -19.08
N GLY A 436 15.46 -3.07 -19.58
CA GLY A 436 14.80 -1.84 -20.03
C GLY A 436 14.26 -0.97 -18.89
N PHE A 437 14.62 -1.24 -17.66
CA PHE A 437 14.36 -0.35 -16.54
C PHE A 437 15.07 0.98 -16.73
N GLY A 438 16.36 0.95 -17.10
CA GLY A 438 17.18 2.10 -17.43
C GLY A 438 18.06 1.87 -18.67
N PRO A 439 18.78 2.91 -19.12
CA PRO A 439 19.68 2.80 -20.25
C PRO A 439 21.01 2.12 -19.93
N SER A 440 21.29 1.82 -18.68
CA SER A 440 22.49 1.16 -18.16
C SER A 440 22.17 -0.20 -17.51
N ASP A 441 23.19 -0.99 -17.17
CA ASP A 441 23.01 -2.22 -16.37
C ASP A 441 22.85 -1.96 -14.87
N SER A 442 22.81 -0.70 -14.46
CA SER A 442 22.63 -0.33 -13.04
C SER A 442 21.19 -0.55 -12.60
N SER A 443 21.06 -1.03 -11.36
CA SER A 443 19.76 -1.21 -10.68
C SER A 443 20.00 -1.17 -9.17
N TRP A 444 19.27 -0.36 -8.44
CA TRP A 444 19.46 -0.17 -7.00
C TRP A 444 19.21 -1.45 -6.18
N LEU A 445 18.34 -2.34 -6.69
CA LEU A 445 18.21 -3.72 -6.24
C LEU A 445 18.45 -4.64 -7.43
N PRO A 446 19.21 -5.74 -7.28
CA PRO A 446 19.52 -6.63 -8.37
C PRO A 446 18.27 -7.35 -8.89
N GLN A 447 18.06 -7.28 -10.19
CA GLN A 447 16.97 -7.96 -10.89
C GLN A 447 17.34 -9.44 -11.14
N PRO A 448 16.45 -10.40 -10.84
CA PRO A 448 16.68 -11.81 -11.17
C PRO A 448 16.78 -12.03 -12.67
N SER A 449 17.67 -12.94 -13.12
CA SER A 449 17.79 -13.28 -14.55
C SER A 449 16.51 -13.87 -15.16
N SER A 450 15.66 -14.47 -14.35
CA SER A 450 14.33 -14.96 -14.77
C SER A 450 13.40 -13.83 -15.23
N TRP A 451 13.65 -12.58 -14.84
CA TRP A 451 12.77 -11.46 -15.17
C TRP A 451 12.76 -11.08 -16.64
N ALA A 452 13.76 -11.52 -17.42
CA ALA A 452 13.70 -11.43 -18.88
C ALA A 452 12.43 -12.07 -19.47
N SER A 453 11.95 -13.17 -18.88
CA SER A 453 10.72 -13.85 -19.33
C SER A 453 9.42 -13.18 -18.88
N TYR A 454 9.50 -12.26 -17.93
CA TYR A 454 8.37 -11.48 -17.43
C TYR A 454 8.32 -10.06 -18.03
N ALA A 455 9.35 -9.66 -18.78
CA ALA A 455 9.42 -8.31 -19.33
C ALA A 455 8.18 -7.98 -20.17
N ARG A 456 7.81 -6.69 -20.17
CA ARG A 456 6.59 -6.25 -20.86
C ARG A 456 6.59 -6.59 -22.34
N ASP A 457 7.73 -6.39 -23.03
CA ASP A 457 7.88 -6.62 -24.48
C ASP A 457 7.62 -8.08 -24.91
N VAL A 458 7.86 -9.06 -24.04
CA VAL A 458 7.57 -10.48 -24.34
C VAL A 458 6.12 -10.88 -24.06
N GLN A 459 5.34 -10.01 -23.42
CA GLN A 459 3.94 -10.25 -23.08
C GLN A 459 2.97 -9.38 -23.89
N GLU A 460 3.41 -8.22 -24.36
CA GLU A 460 2.58 -7.26 -25.08
C GLU A 460 2.01 -7.85 -26.37
N GLY A 461 0.67 -7.83 -26.49
CA GLY A 461 -0.03 -8.41 -27.63
C GLY A 461 0.03 -9.94 -27.75
N VAL A 462 0.54 -10.64 -26.72
CA VAL A 462 0.57 -12.11 -26.67
C VAL A 462 -0.70 -12.63 -26.01
N PRO A 463 -1.61 -13.28 -26.73
CA PRO A 463 -2.85 -13.79 -26.18
C PRO A 463 -2.59 -14.76 -25.01
N GLY A 464 -3.31 -14.52 -23.91
CA GLY A 464 -3.21 -15.35 -22.69
C GLY A 464 -1.98 -15.06 -21.83
N SER A 465 -1.12 -14.08 -22.19
CA SER A 465 -0.11 -13.56 -21.26
C SER A 465 -0.78 -12.92 -20.03
N THR A 466 -0.03 -12.70 -18.96
CA THR A 466 -0.58 -12.05 -17.78
C THR A 466 -0.94 -10.60 -18.10
N LEU A 467 -0.12 -9.89 -18.85
CA LEU A 467 -0.39 -8.53 -19.30
C LEU A 467 -1.69 -8.44 -20.10
N SER A 468 -1.88 -9.31 -21.12
CA SER A 468 -3.12 -9.32 -21.91
C SER A 468 -4.35 -9.62 -21.06
N MET A 469 -4.24 -10.51 -20.08
CA MET A 469 -5.35 -10.80 -19.15
C MET A 469 -5.72 -9.55 -18.33
N TYR A 470 -4.74 -8.77 -17.85
CA TYR A 470 -5.03 -7.53 -17.11
C TYR A 470 -5.67 -6.47 -18.01
N GLU A 471 -5.18 -6.29 -19.23
CA GLU A 471 -5.76 -5.38 -20.24
C GLU A 471 -7.21 -5.76 -20.55
N GLU A 472 -7.47 -7.05 -20.81
CA GLU A 472 -8.81 -7.58 -21.06
C GLU A 472 -9.74 -7.41 -19.85
N ALA A 473 -9.25 -7.70 -18.62
CA ALA A 473 -10.03 -7.56 -17.40
C ALA A 473 -10.42 -6.10 -17.12
N LEU A 474 -9.47 -5.16 -17.25
CA LEU A 474 -9.75 -3.74 -17.04
C LEU A 474 -10.69 -3.18 -18.11
N ALA A 475 -10.52 -3.58 -19.37
CA ALA A 475 -11.44 -3.21 -20.44
C ALA A 475 -12.85 -3.75 -20.20
N ALA A 476 -12.98 -5.03 -19.84
CA ALA A 476 -14.27 -5.65 -19.54
C ALA A 476 -14.93 -5.05 -18.29
N ARG A 477 -14.15 -4.74 -17.24
CA ARG A 477 -14.61 -4.05 -16.04
C ARG A 477 -15.23 -2.69 -16.37
N SER A 478 -14.52 -1.89 -17.17
CA SER A 478 -15.00 -0.57 -17.61
C SER A 478 -16.22 -0.68 -18.52
N ALA A 479 -16.20 -1.58 -19.51
CA ALA A 479 -17.29 -1.74 -20.48
C ALA A 479 -18.60 -2.21 -19.84
N ASN A 480 -18.55 -2.87 -18.69
CA ASN A 480 -19.71 -3.39 -17.97
C ASN A 480 -20.03 -2.64 -16.67
N ASP A 481 -19.38 -1.50 -16.41
CA ASP A 481 -19.59 -0.64 -15.23
C ASP A 481 -19.48 -1.41 -13.89
N LEU A 482 -18.59 -2.42 -13.80
CA LEU A 482 -18.51 -3.33 -12.65
C LEU A 482 -18.16 -2.60 -11.34
N ALA A 483 -17.50 -1.45 -11.42
CA ALA A 483 -17.20 -0.63 -10.26
C ALA A 483 -18.43 -0.11 -9.53
N PHE A 484 -19.54 0.08 -10.26
CA PHE A 484 -20.79 0.68 -9.78
C PHE A 484 -21.94 -0.32 -9.65
N GLY A 485 -21.66 -1.61 -9.86
CA GLY A 485 -22.68 -2.66 -9.82
C GLY A 485 -23.03 -3.10 -8.40
N GLU A 486 -23.98 -3.99 -8.32
CA GLU A 486 -24.41 -4.66 -7.09
C GLU A 486 -24.11 -6.17 -7.20
N LEU A 487 -23.70 -6.77 -6.11
CA LEU A 487 -23.25 -8.15 -6.06
C LEU A 487 -24.39 -9.07 -5.63
N GLU A 488 -24.73 -10.05 -6.50
CA GLU A 488 -25.69 -11.12 -6.22
C GLU A 488 -24.96 -12.48 -6.18
N TRP A 489 -24.92 -13.11 -5.02
CA TRP A 489 -24.25 -14.39 -4.85
C TRP A 489 -24.96 -15.55 -5.55
N LEU A 490 -24.18 -16.42 -6.17
CA LEU A 490 -24.63 -17.68 -6.75
C LEU A 490 -24.04 -18.86 -5.93
N SER A 491 -24.73 -20.01 -5.94
CA SER A 491 -24.30 -21.21 -5.22
C SER A 491 -23.93 -22.30 -6.22
N LEU A 492 -22.62 -22.48 -6.47
CA LEU A 492 -22.07 -23.47 -7.40
C LEU A 492 -21.18 -24.53 -6.73
N GLY A 493 -20.94 -24.42 -5.43
CA GLY A 493 -20.11 -25.36 -4.64
C GLY A 493 -19.55 -24.70 -3.40
N THR A 494 -18.95 -25.47 -2.50
CA THR A 494 -18.33 -24.98 -1.25
C THR A 494 -17.02 -24.25 -1.49
N ASP A 495 -16.23 -24.74 -2.45
CA ASP A 495 -14.91 -24.19 -2.78
C ASP A 495 -14.98 -23.26 -4.02
N VAL A 496 -16.14 -22.63 -4.24
CA VAL A 496 -16.43 -21.78 -5.40
C VAL A 496 -16.93 -20.44 -4.94
N ILE A 497 -16.31 -19.38 -5.44
CA ILE A 497 -16.83 -18.02 -5.39
C ILE A 497 -17.59 -17.78 -6.69
N ALA A 498 -18.90 -17.55 -6.59
CA ALA A 498 -19.71 -17.23 -7.76
C ALA A 498 -20.71 -16.13 -7.44
N PHE A 499 -20.80 -15.14 -8.32
CA PHE A 499 -21.74 -14.02 -8.18
C PHE A 499 -22.08 -13.40 -9.53
N ARG A 500 -23.12 -12.60 -9.55
CA ARG A 500 -23.39 -11.60 -10.60
C ARG A 500 -23.01 -10.22 -10.11
N ASN A 501 -22.45 -9.44 -11.02
CA ASN A 501 -22.28 -8.01 -10.86
C ASN A 501 -22.81 -7.34 -12.14
N GLY A 502 -23.97 -6.70 -12.04
CA GLY A 502 -24.69 -6.22 -13.21
C GLY A 502 -25.00 -7.37 -14.20
N ASN A 503 -24.52 -7.22 -15.43
CA ASN A 503 -24.71 -8.21 -16.51
C ASN A 503 -23.59 -9.26 -16.60
N VAL A 504 -22.67 -9.28 -15.65
CA VAL A 504 -21.54 -10.19 -15.66
C VAL A 504 -21.70 -11.26 -14.56
N THR A 505 -21.63 -12.52 -14.96
CA THR A 505 -21.52 -13.67 -14.05
C THR A 505 -20.03 -13.98 -13.87
N VAL A 506 -19.59 -14.07 -12.64
CA VAL A 506 -18.20 -14.37 -12.25
C VAL A 506 -18.18 -15.69 -11.51
N VAL A 507 -17.27 -16.57 -11.90
CA VAL A 507 -17.05 -17.86 -11.24
C VAL A 507 -15.56 -18.07 -11.02
N THR A 508 -15.15 -18.24 -9.78
CA THR A 508 -13.79 -18.60 -9.37
C THR A 508 -13.84 -19.98 -8.69
N ASN A 509 -13.15 -20.93 -9.25
CA ASN A 509 -13.01 -22.25 -8.64
C ASN A 509 -11.71 -22.31 -7.81
N LEU A 510 -11.84 -22.42 -6.50
CA LEU A 510 -10.71 -22.58 -5.58
C LEU A 510 -10.40 -24.06 -5.27
N GLY A 511 -11.36 -24.96 -5.56
CA GLY A 511 -11.26 -26.39 -5.25
C GLY A 511 -10.73 -27.24 -6.40
N GLU A 512 -10.36 -28.48 -6.09
CA GLU A 512 -9.84 -29.45 -7.08
C GLU A 512 -10.91 -30.00 -8.03
N THR A 513 -12.19 -29.89 -7.65
CA THR A 513 -13.30 -30.41 -8.47
C THR A 513 -13.58 -29.46 -9.64
N LEU A 514 -13.62 -30.02 -10.85
CA LEU A 514 -14.00 -29.26 -12.05
C LEU A 514 -15.43 -28.75 -11.94
N ILE A 515 -15.63 -27.45 -12.21
CA ILE A 515 -16.93 -26.80 -12.21
C ILE A 515 -17.41 -26.65 -13.66
N PRO A 516 -18.60 -27.17 -14.04
CA PRO A 516 -19.12 -26.91 -15.37
C PRO A 516 -19.21 -25.42 -15.68
N LEU A 517 -18.79 -25.03 -16.88
CA LEU A 517 -18.89 -23.65 -17.33
C LEU A 517 -20.37 -23.26 -17.44
N PRO A 518 -20.84 -22.21 -16.74
CA PRO A 518 -22.21 -21.72 -16.89
C PRO A 518 -22.52 -21.25 -18.31
N GLU A 519 -23.82 -21.13 -18.64
CA GLU A 519 -24.25 -20.53 -19.91
C GLU A 519 -23.89 -19.04 -19.96
N GLY A 520 -23.47 -18.56 -21.12
CA GLY A 520 -23.07 -17.18 -21.39
C GLY A 520 -21.91 -17.09 -22.36
N GLU A 521 -21.68 -15.91 -22.89
CA GLU A 521 -20.48 -15.61 -23.67
C GLU A 521 -19.31 -15.34 -22.72
N VAL A 522 -18.17 -15.99 -22.96
CA VAL A 522 -16.97 -15.80 -22.14
C VAL A 522 -16.36 -14.42 -22.45
N LEU A 523 -16.27 -13.56 -21.45
CA LEU A 523 -15.66 -12.23 -21.50
C LEU A 523 -14.20 -12.26 -21.08
N LEU A 524 -13.85 -13.10 -20.08
CA LEU A 524 -12.51 -13.22 -19.53
C LEU A 524 -12.28 -14.62 -18.97
N VAL A 525 -11.05 -15.12 -19.13
CA VAL A 525 -10.55 -16.29 -18.40
C VAL A 525 -9.19 -15.98 -17.81
N SER A 526 -8.97 -16.30 -16.55
CA SER A 526 -7.67 -16.11 -15.90
C SER A 526 -6.64 -17.18 -16.26
N GLY A 527 -7.11 -18.33 -16.74
CA GLY A 527 -6.31 -19.51 -17.09
C GLY A 527 -7.04 -20.41 -18.09
N ALA A 528 -6.38 -21.46 -18.55
CA ALA A 528 -6.97 -22.39 -19.51
C ALA A 528 -8.16 -23.14 -18.89
N LEU A 529 -9.24 -23.28 -19.66
CA LEU A 529 -10.36 -24.15 -19.31
C LEU A 529 -10.02 -25.63 -19.61
N ASP A 530 -10.58 -26.54 -18.84
CA ASP A 530 -10.55 -27.96 -19.15
C ASP A 530 -11.84 -28.34 -19.90
N HIS A 531 -11.76 -28.38 -21.24
CA HIS A 531 -12.91 -28.53 -22.13
C HIS A 531 -13.97 -27.45 -21.86
N ASN A 532 -15.10 -27.82 -21.30
CA ASN A 532 -16.19 -26.93 -20.94
C ASN A 532 -16.37 -26.86 -19.40
N ALA A 533 -15.25 -26.83 -18.68
CA ALA A 533 -15.24 -26.78 -17.22
C ALA A 533 -14.12 -25.84 -16.72
N ILE A 534 -14.33 -25.30 -15.53
CA ILE A 534 -13.43 -24.39 -14.84
C ILE A 534 -12.58 -25.20 -13.87
N PRO A 535 -11.27 -25.35 -14.11
CA PRO A 535 -10.38 -26.07 -13.20
C PRO A 535 -10.03 -25.23 -11.98
N GLN A 536 -9.29 -25.84 -11.04
CA GLN A 536 -8.81 -25.17 -9.83
C GLN A 536 -8.01 -23.92 -10.16
N ASP A 537 -8.15 -22.88 -9.32
CA ASP A 537 -7.46 -21.59 -9.40
C ASP A 537 -7.69 -20.87 -10.76
N VAL A 538 -8.91 -21.00 -11.30
CA VAL A 538 -9.35 -20.26 -12.49
C VAL A 538 -10.59 -19.44 -12.19
N THR A 539 -10.57 -18.19 -12.63
CA THR A 539 -11.72 -17.27 -12.65
C THR A 539 -12.19 -17.05 -14.07
N VAL A 540 -13.49 -17.08 -14.27
CA VAL A 540 -14.16 -16.82 -15.55
C VAL A 540 -15.21 -15.74 -15.38
N TRP A 541 -15.27 -14.80 -16.33
CA TRP A 541 -16.36 -13.84 -16.47
C TRP A 541 -17.19 -14.20 -17.70
N LEU A 542 -18.50 -14.17 -17.54
CA LEU A 542 -19.46 -14.50 -18.57
C LEU A 542 -20.52 -13.40 -18.65
N THR A 543 -21.07 -13.15 -19.84
CA THR A 543 -22.32 -12.39 -19.91
C THR A 543 -23.40 -13.13 -19.13
N ALA A 544 -24.22 -12.42 -18.35
CA ALA A 544 -25.37 -13.04 -17.70
C ALA A 544 -26.32 -13.61 -18.77
N ALA A 545 -26.81 -14.86 -18.54
CA ALA A 545 -27.73 -15.55 -19.43
C ALA A 545 -29.14 -14.91 -19.41
#